data_aeb1e6462be78b3d953d8aad1816f902
#
_entry.id   aeb1e6462be78b3d953d8aad1816f902
#
_cell.length_a   1.000
_cell.length_b   1.000
_cell.length_c   1.000
_cell.angle_alpha   90.00
_cell.angle_beta   90.00
_cell.angle_gamma   90.00
#
_symmetry.space_group_name_H-M   'P 1'
#
loop_
_entity.id
_entity.type
_entity.pdbx_description
1 polymer ?
#
loop_
_entity_poly.entity_id
_entity_poly.type
_entity_poly.pdbx_seq_one_letter_code
_entity_poly.pdbx_strand_id
1 'polypeptide(L)'
;VEDKHLGGICLNWGCIPTKAMLRSAEVFLLMKRAGEFGLTAEKINYDLSSVISRSRKVAKQLSQGVDYLMKKNKVRTFMGEAVLTAPDIVEVRTARDKELIKARNIILATGARARELPGLEADGDLVWTYRHALQPKRMPKKLLVIGSGAIGIEFASFYNTLGAETTVVEVVSRILPLEDAEVSDFARKQFVKQGMDILEKALVEKLDRKKGLVTAHIKQNG
;
A
#
# COMPACT_ATOMS: atom_id res chain seq x y z
N VAL A 1 2.75 19.63 -13.49
CA VAL A 1 2.11 20.16 -12.27
C VAL A 1 1.94 19.02 -11.27
N GLU A 2 2.18 19.26 -10.00
CA GLU A 2 2.06 18.29 -8.91
C GLU A 2 1.51 18.98 -7.66
N ASP A 3 0.53 18.37 -6.98
CA ASP A 3 -0.11 18.99 -5.81
C ASP A 3 0.62 18.69 -4.48
N LYS A 4 1.40 17.59 -4.41
CA LYS A 4 1.99 17.10 -3.15
C LYS A 4 3.44 16.64 -3.25
N HIS A 5 3.69 15.62 -4.07
CA HIS A 5 4.98 14.91 -4.10
C HIS A 5 5.36 14.47 -5.50
N LEU A 6 6.47 14.95 -6.01
CA LEU A 6 7.07 14.42 -7.25
C LEU A 6 7.27 12.89 -7.16
N GLY A 7 6.97 12.20 -8.25
CA GLY A 7 7.02 10.74 -8.33
C GLY A 7 5.70 10.04 -8.00
N GLY A 8 4.65 10.79 -7.64
CA GLY A 8 3.29 10.29 -7.44
C GLY A 8 3.14 9.28 -6.30
N ILE A 9 2.02 8.55 -6.34
CA ILE A 9 1.63 7.62 -5.27
C ILE A 9 2.53 6.39 -5.20
N CYS A 10 2.90 5.79 -6.33
CA CYS A 10 3.71 4.57 -6.37
C CYS A 10 5.05 4.77 -5.64
N LEU A 11 5.74 5.88 -5.93
CA LEU A 11 7.04 6.17 -5.34
C LEU A 11 6.91 6.56 -3.86
N ASN A 12 5.94 7.41 -3.53
CA ASN A 12 5.88 8.00 -2.19
C ASN A 12 5.05 7.20 -1.19
N TRP A 13 3.96 6.55 -1.64
CA TRP A 13 2.96 5.90 -0.77
C TRP A 13 2.45 4.58 -1.32
N GLY A 14 3.13 3.96 -2.25
CA GLY A 14 2.69 2.72 -2.91
C GLY A 14 3.81 1.72 -3.07
N CYS A 15 4.13 1.40 -4.31
CA CYS A 15 5.02 0.32 -4.71
C CYS A 15 6.37 0.35 -3.99
N ILE A 16 7.04 1.49 -3.97
CA ILE A 16 8.41 1.59 -3.48
C ILE A 16 8.50 1.36 -1.96
N PRO A 17 7.77 2.10 -1.10
CA PRO A 17 7.82 1.83 0.33
C PRO A 17 7.29 0.45 0.69
N THR A 18 6.27 -0.07 0.00
CA THR A 18 5.75 -1.42 0.23
C THR A 18 6.80 -2.49 -0.09
N LYS A 19 7.48 -2.41 -1.25
CA LYS A 19 8.57 -3.34 -1.59
C LYS A 19 9.73 -3.26 -0.61
N ALA A 20 10.03 -2.06 -0.10
CA ALA A 20 11.06 -1.92 0.93
C ALA A 20 10.66 -2.60 2.26
N MET A 21 9.38 -2.57 2.63
CA MET A 21 8.83 -3.29 3.79
C MET A 21 8.86 -4.81 3.55
N LEU A 22 8.36 -5.27 2.41
CA LEU A 22 8.36 -6.69 2.03
C LEU A 22 9.78 -7.26 2.02
N ARG A 23 10.78 -6.51 1.52
CA ARG A 23 12.18 -6.95 1.56
C ARG A 23 12.69 -7.11 3.00
N SER A 24 12.27 -6.26 3.93
CA SER A 24 12.63 -6.43 5.34
C SER A 24 11.97 -7.66 5.96
N ALA A 25 10.70 -7.93 5.63
CA ALA A 25 10.00 -9.13 6.06
C ALA A 25 10.63 -10.42 5.47
N GLU A 26 11.01 -10.38 4.20
CA GLU A 26 11.70 -11.49 3.53
C GLU A 26 13.04 -11.81 4.22
N VAL A 27 13.85 -10.80 4.51
CA VAL A 27 15.12 -10.98 5.23
C VAL A 27 14.86 -11.58 6.62
N PHE A 28 13.85 -11.10 7.33
CA PHE A 28 13.48 -11.66 8.63
C PHE A 28 13.05 -13.13 8.52
N LEU A 29 12.30 -13.51 7.51
CA LEU A 29 11.92 -14.89 7.24
C LEU A 29 13.14 -15.76 6.90
N LEU A 30 14.04 -15.27 6.03
CA LEU A 30 15.30 -15.97 5.71
C LEU A 30 16.16 -16.20 6.96
N MET A 31 16.28 -15.22 7.84
CA MET A 31 16.99 -15.38 9.11
C MET A 31 16.35 -16.48 9.97
N LYS A 32 15.02 -16.54 10.06
CA LYS A 32 14.31 -17.61 10.78
C LYS A 32 14.54 -19.00 10.18
N ARG A 33 14.74 -19.06 8.88
CA ARG A 33 14.99 -20.27 8.11
C ARG A 33 16.49 -20.55 7.87
N ALA A 34 17.37 -19.86 8.58
CA ALA A 34 18.83 -19.98 8.39
C ALA A 34 19.32 -21.43 8.42
N GLY A 35 18.73 -22.30 9.26
CA GLY A 35 19.07 -23.71 9.35
C GLY A 35 18.87 -24.49 8.04
N GLU A 36 17.93 -24.10 7.19
CA GLU A 36 17.72 -24.73 5.88
C GLU A 36 18.93 -24.51 4.93
N PHE A 37 19.74 -23.49 5.23
CA PHE A 37 20.95 -23.12 4.49
C PHE A 37 22.24 -23.55 5.21
N GLY A 38 22.13 -24.34 6.29
CA GLY A 38 23.28 -24.73 7.11
C GLY A 38 23.85 -23.57 7.97
N LEU A 39 23.08 -22.50 8.17
CA LEU A 39 23.50 -21.33 8.94
C LEU A 39 22.83 -21.33 10.32
N THR A 40 23.50 -20.77 11.31
CA THR A 40 22.95 -20.57 12.66
C THR A 40 22.64 -19.09 12.85
N ALA A 41 21.42 -18.81 13.31
CA ALA A 41 21.00 -17.47 13.69
C ALA A 41 20.23 -17.55 15.02
N GLU A 42 20.65 -16.76 16.00
CA GLU A 42 20.05 -16.74 17.33
C GLU A 42 19.37 -15.41 17.62
N LYS A 43 18.36 -15.42 18.51
CA LYS A 43 17.66 -14.22 19.01
C LYS A 43 17.15 -13.31 17.91
N ILE A 44 16.60 -13.91 16.84
CA ILE A 44 16.08 -13.20 15.68
C ILE A 44 14.85 -12.39 16.10
N ASN A 45 14.93 -11.08 15.95
CA ASN A 45 13.86 -10.15 16.25
C ASN A 45 13.82 -9.02 15.22
N TYR A 46 12.80 -8.17 15.26
CA TYR A 46 12.70 -6.98 14.44
C TYR A 46 12.24 -5.78 15.26
N ASP A 47 12.61 -4.58 14.81
CA ASP A 47 12.07 -3.32 15.27
C ASP A 47 11.18 -2.73 14.15
N LEU A 48 9.88 -2.68 14.40
CA LEU A 48 8.89 -2.18 13.45
C LEU A 48 9.18 -0.73 13.05
N SER A 49 9.60 0.11 13.99
CA SER A 49 9.88 1.53 13.72
C SER A 49 11.05 1.69 12.76
N SER A 50 12.07 0.88 12.91
CA SER A 50 13.24 0.84 12.01
C SER A 50 12.88 0.33 10.61
N VAL A 51 12.03 -0.69 10.50
CA VAL A 51 11.52 -1.20 9.21
C VAL A 51 10.74 -0.10 8.47
N ILE A 52 9.84 0.59 9.17
CA ILE A 52 9.06 1.70 8.62
C ILE A 52 10.00 2.86 8.20
N SER A 53 10.89 3.29 9.10
CA SER A 53 11.85 4.36 8.83
C SER A 53 12.70 4.07 7.58
N ARG A 54 13.19 2.82 7.45
CA ARG A 54 13.90 2.37 6.26
C ARG A 54 13.05 2.52 5.00
N SER A 55 11.80 2.09 5.01
CA SER A 55 10.91 2.19 3.86
C SER A 55 10.67 3.65 3.44
N ARG A 56 10.47 4.54 4.41
CA ARG A 56 10.31 5.98 4.17
C ARG A 56 11.58 6.63 3.66
N LYS A 57 12.76 6.22 4.16
CA LYS A 57 14.07 6.70 3.66
C LYS A 57 14.27 6.33 2.19
N VAL A 58 13.94 5.10 1.79
CA VAL A 58 14.03 4.65 0.39
C VAL A 58 13.10 5.49 -0.50
N ALA A 59 11.85 5.66 -0.12
CA ALA A 59 10.89 6.49 -0.86
C ALA A 59 11.38 7.95 -1.01
N LYS A 60 11.88 8.55 0.08
CA LYS A 60 12.42 9.91 0.08
C LYS A 60 13.62 10.05 -0.85
N GLN A 61 14.55 9.10 -0.81
CA GLN A 61 15.75 9.12 -1.67
C GLN A 61 15.36 9.10 -3.15
N LEU A 62 14.41 8.25 -3.54
CA LEU A 62 13.95 8.18 -4.92
C LEU A 62 13.15 9.41 -5.35
N SER A 63 12.33 9.97 -4.45
CA SER A 63 11.63 11.23 -4.73
C SER A 63 12.60 12.39 -4.97
N GLN A 64 13.69 12.47 -4.18
CA GLN A 64 14.78 13.42 -4.41
C GLN A 64 15.48 13.18 -5.75
N GLY A 65 15.61 11.91 -6.16
CA GLY A 65 16.13 11.55 -7.49
C GLY A 65 15.26 12.08 -8.62
N VAL A 66 13.93 12.02 -8.48
CA VAL A 66 13.01 12.61 -9.46
C VAL A 66 13.16 14.14 -9.52
N ASP A 67 13.25 14.82 -8.38
CA ASP A 67 13.49 16.28 -8.34
C ASP A 67 14.81 16.64 -9.04
N TYR A 68 15.88 15.90 -8.77
CA TYR A 68 17.16 16.06 -9.46
C TYR A 68 17.02 15.88 -10.98
N LEU A 69 16.29 14.86 -11.45
CA LEU A 69 16.08 14.62 -12.87
C LEU A 69 15.26 15.72 -13.53
N MET A 70 14.25 16.26 -12.85
CA MET A 70 13.50 17.43 -13.36
C MET A 70 14.44 18.62 -13.59
N LYS A 71 15.27 18.95 -12.58
CA LYS A 71 16.26 20.06 -12.67
C LYS A 71 17.31 19.79 -13.76
N LYS A 72 17.89 18.59 -13.80
CA LYS A 72 18.90 18.20 -14.80
C LYS A 72 18.39 18.33 -16.23
N ASN A 73 17.12 17.92 -16.46
CA ASN A 73 16.51 17.98 -17.79
C ASN A 73 15.78 19.30 -18.06
N LYS A 74 15.93 20.29 -17.21
CA LYS A 74 15.29 21.61 -17.33
C LYS A 74 13.76 21.55 -17.45
N VAL A 75 13.14 20.55 -16.83
CA VAL A 75 11.69 20.43 -16.75
C VAL A 75 11.17 21.37 -15.68
N ARG A 76 10.37 22.34 -16.06
CA ARG A 76 9.75 23.28 -15.12
C ARG A 76 8.66 22.56 -14.33
N THR A 77 8.78 22.56 -13.01
CA THR A 77 7.81 21.97 -12.09
C THR A 77 6.97 23.06 -11.43
N PHE A 78 5.66 22.86 -11.39
CA PHE A 78 4.72 23.75 -10.72
C PHE A 78 4.08 22.97 -9.58
N MET A 79 4.20 23.50 -8.36
CA MET A 79 3.60 22.88 -7.18
C MET A 79 2.25 23.56 -6.90
N GLY A 80 1.16 22.81 -7.07
CA GLY A 80 -0.20 23.31 -6.87
C GLY A 80 -1.25 22.40 -7.50
N GLU A 81 -2.50 22.77 -7.32
CA GLU A 81 -3.64 22.11 -7.93
C GLU A 81 -3.81 22.59 -9.39
N ALA A 82 -3.95 21.65 -10.32
CA ALA A 82 -4.14 21.94 -11.73
C ALA A 82 -5.61 21.82 -12.12
N VAL A 83 -6.11 22.83 -12.83
CA VAL A 83 -7.45 22.82 -13.43
C VAL A 83 -7.34 23.11 -14.92
N LEU A 84 -7.94 22.26 -15.75
CA LEU A 84 -8.04 22.48 -17.17
C LEU A 84 -9.17 23.49 -17.43
N THR A 85 -8.81 24.71 -17.85
CA THR A 85 -9.77 25.82 -18.07
C THR A 85 -10.13 26.01 -19.55
N ALA A 86 -9.26 25.51 -20.45
CA ALA A 86 -9.50 25.44 -21.89
C ALA A 86 -8.70 24.25 -22.46
N PRO A 87 -8.94 23.82 -23.72
CA PRO A 87 -8.26 22.67 -24.32
C PRO A 87 -6.73 22.74 -24.29
N ASP A 88 -6.16 23.93 -24.24
CA ASP A 88 -4.72 24.19 -24.24
C ASP A 88 -4.24 25.02 -23.03
N ILE A 89 -5.12 25.26 -22.03
CA ILE A 89 -4.80 26.12 -20.87
C ILE A 89 -5.04 25.36 -19.57
N VAL A 90 -3.98 25.28 -18.77
CA VAL A 90 -3.99 24.74 -17.40
C VAL A 90 -3.81 25.89 -16.41
N GLU A 91 -4.77 26.11 -15.53
CA GLU A 91 -4.64 26.98 -14.38
C GLU A 91 -4.01 26.21 -13.24
N VAL A 92 -2.88 26.67 -12.74
CA VAL A 92 -2.23 26.11 -11.53
C VAL A 92 -2.54 27.00 -10.35
N ARG A 93 -3.17 26.45 -9.33
CA ARG A 93 -3.55 27.14 -8.09
C ARG A 93 -2.59 26.76 -6.97
N THR A 94 -1.90 27.74 -6.45
CA THR A 94 -1.08 27.59 -5.24
C THR A 94 -1.82 28.24 -4.05
N ALA A 95 -1.28 28.11 -2.85
CA ALA A 95 -1.86 28.78 -1.67
C ALA A 95 -1.86 30.32 -1.76
N ARG A 96 -1.07 30.92 -2.67
CA ARG A 96 -0.84 32.36 -2.75
C ARG A 96 -1.19 32.99 -4.08
N ASP A 97 -1.18 32.20 -5.16
CA ASP A 97 -1.24 32.73 -6.51
C ASP A 97 -1.87 31.76 -7.51
N LYS A 98 -2.19 32.23 -8.69
CA LYS A 98 -2.69 31.47 -9.85
C LYS A 98 -1.79 31.75 -11.04
N GLU A 99 -1.35 30.71 -11.71
CA GLU A 99 -0.57 30.78 -12.95
C GLU A 99 -1.30 30.07 -14.08
N LEU A 100 -1.40 30.71 -15.25
CA LEU A 100 -1.95 30.11 -16.45
C LEU A 100 -0.82 29.57 -17.32
N ILE A 101 -0.88 28.30 -17.65
CA ILE A 101 0.08 27.62 -18.50
C ILE A 101 -0.61 27.26 -19.82
N LYS A 102 -0.09 27.77 -20.92
CA LYS A 102 -0.51 27.35 -22.25
C LYS A 102 0.38 26.21 -22.74
N ALA A 103 -0.22 25.11 -23.19
CA ALA A 103 0.49 23.94 -23.68
C ALA A 103 -0.15 23.38 -24.97
N ARG A 104 0.71 22.94 -25.91
CA ARG A 104 0.23 22.30 -27.15
C ARG A 104 -0.38 20.91 -26.91
N ASN A 105 0.17 20.18 -25.92
CA ASN A 105 -0.31 18.85 -25.55
C ASN A 105 -0.36 18.77 -24.01
N ILE A 106 -1.39 18.13 -23.50
CA ILE A 106 -1.61 17.95 -22.06
C ILE A 106 -1.78 16.46 -21.77
N ILE A 107 -1.02 15.96 -20.79
CA ILE A 107 -1.16 14.59 -20.29
C ILE A 107 -1.86 14.64 -18.93
N LEU A 108 -3.03 14.00 -18.84
CA LEU A 108 -3.76 13.86 -17.59
C LEU A 108 -3.23 12.63 -16.84
N ALA A 109 -2.47 12.88 -15.77
CA ALA A 109 -1.89 11.85 -14.90
C ALA A 109 -2.23 12.16 -13.44
N THR A 110 -3.53 12.26 -13.15
CA THR A 110 -4.08 12.80 -11.89
C THR A 110 -3.96 11.85 -10.69
N GLY A 111 -3.39 10.64 -10.89
CA GLY A 111 -3.16 9.66 -9.84
C GLY A 111 -4.43 8.92 -9.40
N ALA A 112 -4.34 8.26 -8.25
CA ALA A 112 -5.42 7.45 -7.68
C ALA A 112 -5.51 7.64 -6.16
N ARG A 113 -6.66 7.28 -5.59
CA ARG A 113 -6.92 7.29 -4.15
C ARG A 113 -7.45 5.92 -3.72
N ALA A 114 -7.32 5.59 -2.44
CA ALA A 114 -8.02 4.45 -1.88
C ALA A 114 -9.53 4.66 -2.06
N ARG A 115 -10.22 3.61 -2.52
CA ARG A 115 -11.68 3.61 -2.55
C ARG A 115 -12.19 3.54 -1.11
N GLU A 116 -13.06 4.43 -0.75
CA GLU A 116 -13.81 4.35 0.50
C GLU A 116 -15.08 3.52 0.28
N LEU A 117 -15.31 2.57 1.17
CA LEU A 117 -16.51 1.74 1.16
C LEU A 117 -17.44 2.24 2.25
N PRO A 118 -18.73 2.52 1.95
CA PRO A 118 -19.69 2.98 2.95
C PRO A 118 -19.78 2.02 4.15
N GLY A 119 -19.68 2.56 5.37
CA GLY A 119 -19.67 1.79 6.63
C GLY A 119 -18.34 1.14 6.98
N LEU A 120 -17.32 1.26 6.11
CA LEU A 120 -15.98 0.73 6.32
C LEU A 120 -14.90 1.83 6.27
N GLU A 121 -15.28 3.07 6.52
CA GLU A 121 -14.38 4.23 6.40
C GLU A 121 -13.19 4.10 7.35
N ALA A 122 -12.01 4.51 6.84
CA ALA A 122 -10.79 4.47 7.63
C ALA A 122 -10.77 5.56 8.71
N ASP A 123 -10.41 5.18 9.93
CA ASP A 123 -10.24 6.10 11.08
C ASP A 123 -8.76 6.35 11.40
N GLY A 124 -7.85 5.60 10.78
CA GLY A 124 -6.40 5.70 10.99
C GLY A 124 -5.91 5.09 12.31
N ASP A 125 -6.78 4.47 13.10
CA ASP A 125 -6.42 3.76 14.32
C ASP A 125 -6.73 2.26 14.23
N LEU A 126 -8.00 1.90 14.02
CA LEU A 126 -8.44 0.51 13.91
C LEU A 126 -8.77 0.10 12.48
N VAL A 127 -9.23 1.04 11.65
CA VAL A 127 -9.51 0.81 10.23
C VAL A 127 -8.55 1.63 9.39
N TRP A 128 -7.80 0.94 8.54
CA TRP A 128 -6.66 1.48 7.82
C TRP A 128 -6.87 1.52 6.31
N THR A 129 -6.38 2.57 5.66
CA THR A 129 -6.00 2.53 4.25
C THR A 129 -4.53 2.12 4.12
N TYR A 130 -4.06 1.95 2.87
CA TYR A 130 -2.65 1.70 2.58
C TYR A 130 -1.68 2.70 3.23
N ARG A 131 -2.09 3.97 3.41
CA ARG A 131 -1.25 4.99 4.06
C ARG A 131 -0.98 4.66 5.52
N HIS A 132 -2.00 4.23 6.23
CA HIS A 132 -1.89 3.82 7.63
C HIS A 132 -1.12 2.51 7.74
N ALA A 133 -1.35 1.56 6.81
CA ALA A 133 -0.62 0.30 6.75
C ALA A 133 0.88 0.48 6.43
N LEU A 134 1.26 1.54 5.71
CA LEU A 134 2.67 1.91 5.51
C LEU A 134 3.34 2.55 6.73
N GLN A 135 2.57 3.08 7.68
CA GLN A 135 3.07 3.76 8.87
C GLN A 135 2.25 3.39 10.12
N PRO A 136 2.14 2.10 10.46
CA PRO A 136 1.39 1.68 11.64
C PRO A 136 2.06 2.19 12.91
N LYS A 137 1.25 2.62 13.87
CA LYS A 137 1.75 3.02 15.20
C LYS A 137 2.24 1.84 16.04
N ARG A 138 1.69 0.65 15.77
CA ARG A 138 2.00 -0.60 16.46
C ARG A 138 1.75 -1.79 15.54
N MET A 139 2.40 -2.91 15.82
CA MET A 139 2.11 -4.18 15.15
C MET A 139 0.73 -4.69 15.58
N PRO A 140 -0.20 -4.95 14.63
CA PRO A 140 -1.47 -5.57 14.99
C PRO A 140 -1.25 -7.03 15.38
N LYS A 141 -1.99 -7.50 16.38
CA LYS A 141 -2.03 -8.94 16.71
C LYS A 141 -2.84 -9.72 15.68
N LYS A 142 -3.99 -9.15 15.28
CA LYS A 142 -4.90 -9.66 14.26
C LYS A 142 -5.12 -8.60 13.20
N LEU A 143 -5.09 -9.00 11.96
CA LEU A 143 -5.30 -8.13 10.80
C LEU A 143 -6.33 -8.76 9.87
N LEU A 144 -7.41 -8.04 9.60
CA LEU A 144 -8.34 -8.35 8.53
C LEU A 144 -8.02 -7.46 7.32
N VAL A 145 -7.77 -8.06 6.17
CA VAL A 145 -7.54 -7.37 4.90
C VAL A 145 -8.76 -7.53 4.01
N ILE A 146 -9.39 -6.42 3.64
CA ILE A 146 -10.57 -6.40 2.79
C ILE A 146 -10.13 -6.13 1.35
N GLY A 147 -10.27 -7.15 0.51
CA GLY A 147 -9.80 -7.15 -0.88
C GLY A 147 -8.43 -7.82 -1.05
N SER A 148 -8.36 -8.73 -1.97
CA SER A 148 -7.19 -9.56 -2.29
C SER A 148 -6.45 -9.13 -3.56
N GLY A 149 -6.64 -7.90 -4.02
CA GLY A 149 -5.79 -7.31 -5.07
C GLY A 149 -4.34 -7.21 -4.62
N ALA A 150 -3.42 -6.86 -5.53
CA ALA A 150 -1.98 -6.80 -5.26
C ALA A 150 -1.64 -6.05 -3.96
N ILE A 151 -2.26 -4.88 -3.73
CA ILE A 151 -2.01 -4.07 -2.53
C ILE A 151 -2.42 -4.82 -1.25
N GLY A 152 -3.61 -5.41 -1.23
CA GLY A 152 -4.11 -6.15 -0.05
C GLY A 152 -3.21 -7.34 0.27
N ILE A 153 -2.86 -8.14 -0.73
CA ILE A 153 -2.00 -9.32 -0.57
C ILE A 153 -0.58 -8.92 -0.11
N GLU A 154 -0.02 -7.84 -0.61
CA GLU A 154 1.31 -7.38 -0.19
C GLU A 154 1.32 -6.99 1.30
N PHE A 155 0.32 -6.23 1.76
CA PHE A 155 0.21 -5.92 3.20
C PHE A 155 -0.10 -7.16 4.03
N ALA A 156 -1.01 -8.03 3.59
CA ALA A 156 -1.28 -9.30 4.26
C ALA A 156 0.01 -10.11 4.44
N SER A 157 0.80 -10.26 3.38
CA SER A 157 2.09 -10.96 3.41
C SER A 157 3.08 -10.33 4.38
N PHE A 158 3.24 -9.00 4.34
CA PHE A 158 4.13 -8.29 5.24
C PHE A 158 3.79 -8.51 6.72
N TYR A 159 2.54 -8.25 7.09
CA TYR A 159 2.11 -8.35 8.47
C TYR A 159 2.08 -9.78 8.98
N ASN A 160 1.65 -10.73 8.15
CA ASN A 160 1.68 -12.17 8.47
C ASN A 160 3.11 -12.65 8.74
N THR A 161 4.06 -12.29 7.88
CA THR A 161 5.47 -12.67 8.04
C THR A 161 6.07 -12.12 9.34
N LEU A 162 5.64 -10.94 9.78
CA LEU A 162 6.07 -10.33 11.04
C LEU A 162 5.26 -10.82 12.26
N GLY A 163 4.31 -11.73 12.09
CA GLY A 163 3.62 -12.43 13.17
C GLY A 163 2.21 -11.96 13.50
N ALA A 164 1.56 -11.16 12.65
CA ALA A 164 0.14 -10.91 12.77
C ALA A 164 -0.68 -12.12 12.31
N GLU A 165 -1.70 -12.52 13.07
CA GLU A 165 -2.75 -13.42 12.59
C GLU A 165 -3.54 -12.70 11.50
N THR A 166 -3.43 -13.15 10.25
CA THR A 166 -3.91 -12.41 9.08
C THR A 166 -5.00 -13.18 8.35
N THR A 167 -6.15 -12.53 8.19
CA THR A 167 -7.28 -13.01 7.37
C THR A 167 -7.50 -12.08 6.19
N VAL A 168 -7.59 -12.63 4.99
CA VAL A 168 -7.91 -11.90 3.75
C VAL A 168 -9.33 -12.25 3.33
N VAL A 169 -10.17 -11.25 3.08
CA VAL A 169 -11.55 -11.41 2.61
C VAL A 169 -11.67 -10.91 1.19
N GLU A 170 -12.17 -11.76 0.29
CA GLU A 170 -12.36 -11.44 -1.12
C GLU A 170 -13.79 -11.76 -1.56
N VAL A 171 -14.44 -10.79 -2.20
CA VAL A 171 -15.83 -10.94 -2.65
C VAL A 171 -15.98 -11.86 -3.85
N VAL A 172 -14.98 -11.92 -4.71
CA VAL A 172 -14.98 -12.82 -5.86
C VAL A 172 -14.44 -14.21 -5.51
N SER A 173 -14.45 -15.13 -6.48
CA SER A 173 -14.16 -16.54 -6.27
C SER A 173 -12.67 -16.89 -6.18
N ARG A 174 -11.77 -15.92 -6.33
CA ARG A 174 -10.30 -16.12 -6.24
C ARG A 174 -9.58 -14.87 -5.80
N ILE A 175 -8.45 -15.03 -5.13
CA ILE A 175 -7.53 -13.92 -4.84
C ILE A 175 -6.83 -13.45 -6.12
N LEU A 176 -6.24 -12.24 -6.08
CA LEU A 176 -5.56 -11.64 -7.23
C LEU A 176 -6.40 -11.76 -8.51
N PRO A 177 -7.64 -11.27 -8.52
CA PRO A 177 -8.63 -11.60 -9.55
C PRO A 177 -8.27 -11.09 -10.95
N LEU A 178 -7.31 -10.17 -11.07
CA LEU A 178 -6.80 -9.64 -12.34
C LEU A 178 -5.66 -10.48 -12.93
N GLU A 179 -5.10 -11.41 -12.16
CA GLU A 179 -4.02 -12.29 -12.59
C GLU A 179 -4.60 -13.54 -13.26
N ASP A 180 -3.73 -14.30 -13.94
CA ASP A 180 -4.06 -15.60 -14.48
C ASP A 180 -4.56 -16.55 -13.38
N ALA A 181 -5.52 -17.41 -13.72
CA ALA A 181 -6.16 -18.30 -12.74
C ALA A 181 -5.15 -19.27 -12.09
N GLU A 182 -4.22 -19.82 -12.87
CA GLU A 182 -3.19 -20.74 -12.35
C GLU A 182 -2.23 -20.01 -11.41
N VAL A 183 -1.87 -18.75 -11.73
CA VAL A 183 -1.03 -17.89 -10.87
C VAL A 183 -1.74 -17.57 -9.57
N SER A 184 -3.03 -17.22 -9.64
CA SER A 184 -3.86 -16.95 -8.47
C SER A 184 -3.98 -18.16 -7.55
N ASP A 185 -4.24 -19.34 -8.12
CA ASP A 185 -4.35 -20.58 -7.36
C ASP A 185 -3.01 -20.98 -6.72
N PHE A 186 -1.91 -20.83 -7.45
CA PHE A 186 -0.57 -21.06 -6.91
C PHE A 186 -0.29 -20.13 -5.75
N ALA A 187 -0.52 -18.83 -5.93
CA ALA A 187 -0.30 -17.83 -4.90
C ALA A 187 -1.15 -18.09 -3.64
N ARG A 188 -2.44 -18.46 -3.83
CA ARG A 188 -3.34 -18.82 -2.73
C ARG A 188 -2.77 -19.98 -1.90
N LYS A 189 -2.34 -21.06 -2.56
CA LYS A 189 -1.75 -22.22 -1.89
C LYS A 189 -0.52 -21.85 -1.06
N GLN A 190 0.34 -20.96 -1.60
CA GLN A 190 1.53 -20.49 -0.88
C GLN A 190 1.18 -19.62 0.33
N PHE A 191 0.21 -18.71 0.21
CA PHE A 191 -0.20 -17.86 1.32
C PHE A 191 -0.89 -18.64 2.44
N VAL A 192 -1.74 -19.61 2.12
CA VAL A 192 -2.33 -20.52 3.11
C VAL A 192 -1.24 -21.34 3.82
N LYS A 193 -0.25 -21.86 3.07
CA LYS A 193 0.91 -22.54 3.65
C LYS A 193 1.73 -21.67 4.59
N GLN A 194 1.74 -20.34 4.35
CA GLN A 194 2.39 -19.35 5.22
C GLN A 194 1.54 -18.98 6.43
N GLY A 195 0.35 -19.56 6.61
CA GLY A 195 -0.52 -19.33 7.76
C GLY A 195 -1.54 -18.20 7.60
N MET A 196 -1.81 -17.74 6.39
CA MET A 196 -2.90 -16.78 6.15
C MET A 196 -4.23 -17.51 6.01
N ASP A 197 -5.28 -16.97 6.62
CA ASP A 197 -6.66 -17.33 6.33
C ASP A 197 -7.16 -16.56 5.12
N ILE A 198 -7.76 -17.25 4.15
CA ILE A 198 -8.28 -16.64 2.93
C ILE A 198 -9.74 -17.04 2.74
N LEU A 199 -10.62 -16.06 2.83
CA LEU A 199 -12.05 -16.20 2.65
C LEU A 199 -12.45 -15.64 1.29
N GLU A 200 -12.70 -16.51 0.33
CA GLU A 200 -13.21 -16.17 -1.01
C GLU A 200 -14.73 -16.24 -1.02
N LYS A 201 -15.38 -15.55 -1.98
CA LYS A 201 -16.84 -15.39 -2.05
C LYS A 201 -17.40 -14.88 -0.73
N ALA A 202 -16.68 -13.97 -0.08
CA ALA A 202 -16.97 -13.44 1.22
C ALA A 202 -17.04 -11.91 1.18
N LEU A 203 -18.07 -11.35 1.75
CA LEU A 203 -18.33 -9.91 1.80
C LEU A 203 -18.31 -9.43 3.25
N VAL A 204 -17.54 -8.40 3.53
CA VAL A 204 -17.64 -7.68 4.81
C VAL A 204 -18.82 -6.71 4.71
N GLU A 205 -19.90 -7.03 5.41
CA GLU A 205 -21.13 -6.23 5.37
C GLU A 205 -21.07 -5.05 6.34
N LYS A 206 -20.42 -5.23 7.49
CA LYS A 206 -20.43 -4.25 8.57
C LYS A 206 -19.20 -4.38 9.47
N LEU A 207 -18.76 -3.25 10.02
CA LEU A 207 -17.77 -3.18 11.10
C LEU A 207 -18.41 -2.61 12.36
N ASP A 208 -18.40 -3.37 13.44
CA ASP A 208 -18.73 -2.86 14.76
C ASP A 208 -17.45 -2.44 15.48
N ARG A 209 -17.37 -1.16 15.82
CA ARG A 209 -16.18 -0.56 16.47
C ARG A 209 -16.45 -0.42 17.95
N LYS A 210 -15.64 -1.07 18.76
CA LYS A 210 -15.62 -0.90 20.23
C LYS A 210 -14.20 -0.45 20.63
N LYS A 211 -14.07 0.07 21.86
CA LYS A 211 -12.76 0.55 22.36
C LYS A 211 -11.67 -0.51 22.17
N GLY A 212 -10.73 -0.24 21.25
CA GLY A 212 -9.57 -1.08 20.97
C GLY A 212 -9.84 -2.33 20.13
N LEU A 213 -11.06 -2.54 19.61
CA LEU A 213 -11.44 -3.72 18.83
C LEU A 213 -12.38 -3.35 17.68
N VAL A 214 -12.19 -4.02 16.53
CA VAL A 214 -13.18 -4.04 15.44
C VAL A 214 -13.67 -5.46 15.25
N THR A 215 -14.98 -5.62 15.19
CA THR A 215 -15.63 -6.87 14.81
C THR A 215 -16.18 -6.72 13.40
N ALA A 216 -15.73 -7.57 12.49
CA ALA A 216 -16.23 -7.61 11.12
C ALA A 216 -17.34 -8.67 11.00
N HIS A 217 -18.46 -8.28 10.40
CA HIS A 217 -19.53 -9.19 10.01
C HIS A 217 -19.31 -9.61 8.58
N ILE A 218 -19.05 -10.90 8.39
CA ILE A 218 -18.69 -11.46 7.08
C ILE A 218 -19.78 -12.42 6.65
N LYS A 219 -20.31 -12.19 5.45
CA LYS A 219 -21.20 -13.11 4.76
C LYS A 219 -20.42 -13.87 3.72
N GLN A 220 -20.48 -15.20 3.74
CA GLN A 220 -19.77 -16.07 2.81
C GLN A 220 -20.74 -17.02 2.11
N ASN A 221 -20.57 -17.18 0.78
CA ASN A 221 -21.41 -18.04 -0.07
C ASN A 221 -22.92 -17.69 -0.11
N GLY A 222 -23.27 -16.44 0.05
CA GLY A 222 -24.64 -15.93 -0.05
C GLY A 222 -25.42 -15.93 1.26
#